data_c651fc4c61a46d07d92bcf6b1abb5d80
#
_entry.id   c651fc4c61a46d07d92bcf6b1abb5d80
#
_cell.length_a   1.000
_cell.length_b   1.000
_cell.length_c   1.000
_cell.angle_alpha   90.00
_cell.angle_beta   90.00
_cell.angle_gamma   90.00
#
_symmetry.space_group_name_H-M   'P 1'
#
loop_
_entity.id
_entity.type
_entity.pdbx_description
1 polymer ?
#
loop_
_entity_poly.entity_id
_entity_poly.type
_entity_poly.pdbx_seq_one_letter_code
_entity_poly.pdbx_strand_id
1 'polypeptide(L)'
;MNAPEGMYKRFEISMSASKEALTDKQTFLIANELIKISKFPFRNNTWLGPFHTINASEEFSKEFGFKYFVFDVLSEYDNSVVILKCIPVYESEYEAICSTQTGSIDFLEKYYDKFILDDNVFGRVNVHRKQIKL
;
A
#
# COMPACT_ATOMS: atom_id res chain seq x y z
N MET A 1 -4.48 -3.15 21.29
CA MET A 1 -4.07 -2.05 20.39
C MET A 1 -5.23 -1.07 20.24
N ASN A 2 -4.99 0.18 20.56
CA ASN A 2 -6.00 1.24 20.43
C ASN A 2 -5.50 2.30 19.44
N ALA A 3 -6.35 2.70 18.51
CA ALA A 3 -6.06 3.82 17.64
C ALA A 3 -6.04 5.13 18.42
N PRO A 4 -5.18 6.09 18.05
CA PRO A 4 -5.21 7.41 18.65
C PRO A 4 -6.58 8.09 18.51
N GLU A 5 -6.90 8.99 19.44
CA GLU A 5 -8.16 9.73 19.38
C GLU A 5 -8.28 10.49 18.05
N GLY A 6 -9.46 10.46 17.45
CA GLY A 6 -9.71 11.07 16.15
C GLY A 6 -9.29 10.24 14.96
N MET A 7 -8.72 9.07 15.18
CA MET A 7 -8.30 8.16 14.11
C MET A 7 -9.28 7.00 13.97
N TYR A 8 -9.17 6.27 12.85
CA TYR A 8 -10.05 5.14 12.57
C TYR A 8 -9.82 4.02 13.59
N LYS A 9 -10.90 3.45 14.11
CA LYS A 9 -10.85 2.34 15.07
C LYS A 9 -10.58 1.02 14.40
N ARG A 10 -10.94 0.90 13.12
CA ARG A 10 -10.77 -0.32 12.32
C ARG A 10 -10.24 0.05 10.96
N PHE A 11 -9.47 -0.84 10.39
CA PHE A 11 -9.06 -0.72 9.01
C PHE A 11 -9.23 -2.05 8.29
N GLU A 12 -9.48 -1.96 7.01
CA GLU A 12 -9.40 -3.07 6.08
C GLU A 12 -8.37 -2.70 5.02
N ILE A 13 -7.74 -3.69 4.44
CA ILE A 13 -6.73 -3.46 3.41
C ILE A 13 -7.19 -4.05 2.09
N SER A 14 -6.83 -3.38 1.01
CA SER A 14 -7.20 -3.80 -0.32
C SER A 14 -6.05 -3.56 -1.30
N MET A 15 -5.89 -4.48 -2.22
CA MET A 15 -5.03 -4.30 -3.38
C MET A 15 -5.75 -4.89 -4.58
N SER A 16 -5.99 -4.08 -5.59
CA SER A 16 -6.55 -4.53 -6.86
C SER A 16 -5.48 -4.51 -7.94
N ALA A 17 -5.36 -5.57 -8.69
CA ALA A 17 -4.42 -5.67 -9.80
C ALA A 17 -5.10 -6.35 -10.99
N SER A 18 -4.57 -6.11 -12.19
CA SER A 18 -5.10 -6.74 -13.38
C SER A 18 -4.84 -8.25 -13.36
N LYS A 19 -5.90 -9.04 -13.45
CA LYS A 19 -5.79 -10.50 -13.48
C LYS A 19 -4.95 -10.99 -14.67
N GLU A 20 -5.03 -10.29 -15.79
CA GLU A 20 -4.29 -10.64 -17.01
C GLU A 20 -2.79 -10.40 -16.87
N ALA A 21 -2.39 -9.50 -15.98
CA ALA A 21 -0.99 -9.15 -15.73
C ALA A 21 -0.31 -10.07 -14.70
N LEU A 22 -1.04 -11.01 -14.10
CA LEU A 22 -0.55 -11.84 -13.00
C LEU A 22 -0.58 -13.33 -13.35
N THR A 23 0.47 -14.03 -12.94
CA THR A 23 0.47 -15.48 -12.89
C THR A 23 -0.29 -15.96 -11.65
N ASP A 24 -0.67 -17.23 -11.60
CA ASP A 24 -1.29 -17.83 -10.41
C ASP A 24 -0.40 -17.71 -9.18
N LYS A 25 0.91 -17.92 -9.35
CA LYS A 25 1.90 -17.75 -8.30
C LYS A 25 1.90 -16.31 -7.76
N GLN A 26 1.88 -15.33 -8.64
CA GLN A 26 1.89 -13.92 -8.27
C GLN A 26 0.62 -13.53 -7.53
N THR A 27 -0.54 -14.02 -7.97
CA THR A 27 -1.81 -13.81 -7.28
C THR A 27 -1.75 -14.37 -5.85
N PHE A 28 -1.21 -15.57 -5.70
CA PHE A 28 -1.04 -16.20 -4.38
C PHE A 28 -0.11 -15.40 -3.47
N LEU A 29 1.00 -14.89 -4.01
CA LEU A 29 1.93 -14.06 -3.25
C LEU A 29 1.29 -12.76 -2.77
N ILE A 30 0.47 -12.12 -3.61
CA ILE A 30 -0.26 -10.90 -3.22
C ILE A 30 -1.26 -11.23 -2.10
N ALA A 31 -2.03 -12.28 -2.24
CA ALA A 31 -2.99 -12.69 -1.22
C ALA A 31 -2.29 -12.96 0.13
N ASN A 32 -1.18 -13.70 0.12
CA ASN A 32 -0.39 -13.96 1.32
C ASN A 32 0.17 -12.68 1.94
N GLU A 33 0.60 -11.75 1.11
CA GLU A 33 1.12 -10.47 1.60
C GLU A 33 0.04 -9.67 2.32
N LEU A 34 -1.16 -9.61 1.76
CA LEU A 34 -2.29 -8.94 2.41
C LEU A 34 -2.63 -9.57 3.76
N ILE A 35 -2.58 -10.90 3.86
CA ILE A 35 -2.78 -11.59 5.13
C ILE A 35 -1.72 -11.18 6.16
N LYS A 36 -0.45 -11.13 5.77
CA LYS A 36 0.64 -10.72 6.65
C LYS A 36 0.46 -9.27 7.12
N ILE A 37 0.09 -8.37 6.21
CA ILE A 37 -0.15 -6.96 6.54
C ILE A 37 -1.32 -6.84 7.53
N SER A 38 -2.41 -7.60 7.33
CA SER A 38 -3.57 -7.54 8.20
C SER A 38 -3.25 -7.96 9.64
N LYS A 39 -2.25 -8.82 9.83
CA LYS A 39 -1.80 -9.29 11.14
C LYS A 39 -0.74 -8.40 11.79
N PHE A 40 -0.14 -7.50 11.02
CA PHE A 40 0.96 -6.66 11.47
C PHE A 40 0.63 -5.84 12.73
N PRO A 41 -0.51 -5.14 12.83
CA PRO A 41 -0.82 -4.36 14.03
C PRO A 41 -0.90 -5.23 15.29
N PHE A 42 -1.44 -6.43 15.18
CA PHE A 42 -1.58 -7.35 16.32
C PHE A 42 -0.24 -7.92 16.78
N ARG A 43 0.62 -8.28 15.82
CA ARG A 43 1.95 -8.83 16.12
C ARG A 43 2.90 -7.81 16.71
N ASN A 44 2.80 -6.57 16.30
CA ASN A 44 3.71 -5.50 16.69
C ASN A 44 3.10 -4.54 17.70
N ASN A 45 1.90 -4.84 18.21
CA ASN A 45 1.17 -4.02 19.16
C ASN A 45 1.17 -2.54 18.74
N THR A 46 0.85 -2.30 17.48
CA THR A 46 0.85 -0.99 16.86
C THR A 46 -0.42 -0.77 16.07
N TRP A 47 -0.54 0.37 15.48
CA TRP A 47 -1.69 0.84 14.74
C TRP A 47 -1.27 1.15 13.31
N LEU A 48 -2.16 0.88 12.36
CA LEU A 48 -1.91 1.12 10.93
C LEU A 48 -2.99 2.05 10.40
N GLY A 49 -2.59 3.07 9.64
CA GLY A 49 -3.51 4.05 9.10
C GLY A 49 -3.03 4.68 7.80
N PRO A 50 -3.79 5.69 7.32
CA PRO A 50 -3.44 6.38 6.07
C PRO A 50 -2.03 6.96 6.12
N PHE A 51 -1.35 6.89 4.97
CA PHE A 51 -0.01 7.41 4.73
C PHE A 51 1.12 6.69 5.48
N HIS A 52 0.79 5.68 6.28
CA HIS A 52 1.80 4.84 6.91
C HIS A 52 2.51 3.99 5.86
N THR A 53 3.71 3.56 6.20
CA THR A 53 4.50 2.63 5.38
C THR A 53 4.80 1.37 6.18
N ILE A 54 5.01 0.28 5.49
CA ILE A 54 5.35 -1.01 6.08
C ILE A 54 6.30 -1.75 5.12
N ASN A 55 7.15 -2.59 5.67
CA ASN A 55 8.04 -3.42 4.87
C ASN A 55 7.25 -4.51 4.14
N ALA A 56 7.59 -4.75 2.88
CA ALA A 56 7.13 -5.94 2.18
C ALA A 56 7.92 -7.16 2.66
N SER A 57 7.31 -8.34 2.55
CA SER A 57 8.02 -9.58 2.84
C SER A 57 9.12 -9.83 1.82
N GLU A 58 10.07 -10.69 2.17
CA GLU A 58 11.16 -11.05 1.27
C GLU A 58 10.64 -11.73 0.01
N GLU A 59 9.65 -12.61 0.13
CA GLU A 59 9.05 -13.30 -1.01
C GLU A 59 8.41 -12.35 -1.99
N PHE A 60 7.65 -11.38 -1.49
CA PHE A 60 7.03 -10.35 -2.32
C PHE A 60 8.09 -9.48 -3.00
N SER A 61 9.12 -9.07 -2.27
CA SER A 61 10.20 -8.24 -2.79
C SER A 61 10.97 -8.95 -3.90
N LYS A 62 11.26 -10.23 -3.76
CA LYS A 62 11.96 -11.01 -4.78
C LYS A 62 11.15 -11.16 -6.06
N GLU A 63 9.84 -11.33 -5.94
CA GLU A 63 8.99 -11.52 -7.10
C GLU A 63 8.73 -10.21 -7.84
N PHE A 64 8.43 -9.13 -7.13
CA PHE A 64 7.97 -7.89 -7.74
C PHE A 64 8.99 -6.74 -7.73
N GLY A 65 10.01 -6.83 -6.89
CA GLY A 65 11.02 -5.77 -6.77
C GLY A 65 10.69 -4.65 -5.80
N PHE A 66 9.47 -4.60 -5.29
CA PHE A 66 9.07 -3.60 -4.30
C PHE A 66 9.48 -4.04 -2.90
N LYS A 67 9.96 -3.10 -2.09
CA LYS A 67 10.42 -3.41 -0.73
C LYS A 67 9.52 -2.89 0.37
N TYR A 68 8.57 -2.04 0.05
CA TYR A 68 7.67 -1.41 1.03
C TYR A 68 6.29 -1.24 0.43
N PHE A 69 5.34 -0.92 1.31
CA PHE A 69 4.02 -0.45 0.92
C PHE A 69 3.76 0.90 1.57
N VAL A 70 3.02 1.76 0.88
CA VAL A 70 2.41 2.95 1.45
C VAL A 70 0.90 2.80 1.35
N PHE A 71 0.18 3.31 2.34
CA PHE A 71 -1.27 3.17 2.41
C PHE A 71 -1.96 4.49 2.08
N ASP A 72 -2.95 4.41 1.22
CA ASP A 72 -3.84 5.52 0.92
C ASP A 72 -5.26 5.14 1.29
N VAL A 73 -6.12 6.12 1.47
CA VAL A 73 -7.53 5.89 1.77
C VAL A 73 -8.25 5.53 0.48
N LEU A 74 -8.84 4.34 0.43
CA LEU A 74 -9.72 3.93 -0.66
C LEU A 74 -11.16 4.36 -0.39
N SER A 75 -11.65 4.12 0.82
CA SER A 75 -12.97 4.60 1.25
C SER A 75 -13.06 4.63 2.78
N GLU A 76 -14.08 5.33 3.27
CA GLU A 76 -14.35 5.50 4.71
C GLU A 76 -15.81 5.17 5.00
N TYR A 77 -16.04 4.54 6.15
CA TYR A 77 -17.39 4.23 6.64
C TYR A 77 -17.55 4.76 8.07
N ASP A 78 -18.54 5.63 8.28
CA ASP A 78 -18.97 6.12 9.61
C ASP A 78 -17.85 6.70 10.47
N ASN A 79 -16.79 7.24 9.88
CA ASN A 79 -15.63 7.78 10.58
C ASN A 79 -14.91 6.81 11.52
N SER A 80 -15.31 5.52 11.51
CA SER A 80 -14.73 4.50 12.37
C SER A 80 -13.98 3.41 11.62
N VAL A 81 -14.31 3.20 10.36
CA VAL A 81 -13.69 2.16 9.51
C VAL A 81 -13.10 2.82 8.26
N VAL A 82 -11.88 2.49 7.95
CA VAL A 82 -11.20 2.91 6.73
C VAL A 82 -10.78 1.70 5.92
N ILE A 83 -10.95 1.77 4.61
CA ILE A 83 -10.35 0.80 3.70
C ILE A 83 -9.10 1.44 3.12
N LEU A 84 -7.96 0.82 3.39
CA LEU A 84 -6.65 1.29 2.94
C LEU A 84 -6.25 0.57 1.66
N LYS A 85 -5.87 1.34 0.66
CA LYS A 85 -5.26 0.84 -0.56
C LYS A 85 -3.77 0.61 -0.31
N CYS A 86 -3.31 -0.61 -0.54
CA CYS A 86 -1.91 -0.96 -0.42
C CYS A 86 -1.20 -0.67 -1.74
N ILE A 87 -0.25 0.25 -1.71
CA ILE A 87 0.52 0.64 -2.90
C ILE A 87 1.97 0.19 -2.69
N PRO A 88 2.47 -0.74 -3.51
CA PRO A 88 3.86 -1.17 -3.38
C PRO A 88 4.81 -0.09 -3.89
N VAL A 89 5.92 0.10 -3.19
CA VAL A 89 6.92 1.12 -3.50
C VAL A 89 8.33 0.53 -3.52
N TYR A 90 9.15 1.09 -4.40
CA TYR A 90 10.56 0.75 -4.48
C TYR A 90 11.36 1.40 -3.35
N GLU A 91 12.53 0.85 -3.06
CA GLU A 91 13.39 1.37 -1.99
C GLU A 91 13.75 2.85 -2.17
N SER A 92 14.07 3.27 -3.39
CA SER A 92 14.38 4.67 -3.68
C SER A 92 13.20 5.61 -3.49
N GLU A 93 11.99 5.12 -3.82
CA GLU A 93 10.75 5.85 -3.55
C GLU A 93 10.51 5.97 -2.05
N TYR A 94 10.75 4.91 -1.32
CA TYR A 94 10.63 4.91 0.14
C TYR A 94 11.61 5.89 0.80
N GLU A 95 12.85 5.95 0.33
CA GLU A 95 13.83 6.92 0.82
C GLU A 95 13.33 8.35 0.65
N ALA A 96 12.74 8.66 -0.50
CA ALA A 96 12.15 9.97 -0.74
C ALA A 96 10.94 10.23 0.16
N ILE A 97 10.10 9.22 0.39
CA ILE A 97 8.96 9.31 1.31
C ILE A 97 9.43 9.69 2.71
N CYS A 98 10.49 9.05 3.18
CA CYS A 98 11.02 9.27 4.53
C CYS A 98 11.82 10.56 4.68
N SER A 99 12.16 11.23 3.59
CA SER A 99 13.01 12.43 3.62
C SER A 99 12.31 13.69 4.13
N THR A 100 10.97 13.71 4.10
CA THR A 100 10.18 14.85 4.58
C THR A 100 8.95 14.35 5.36
N GLN A 101 8.32 15.26 6.10
CA GLN A 101 7.10 14.92 6.85
C GLN A 101 5.89 14.67 5.92
N THR A 102 5.90 15.26 4.73
CA THR A 102 4.83 15.11 3.75
C THR A 102 5.19 14.12 2.64
N GLY A 103 6.25 13.33 2.83
CA GLY A 103 6.79 12.47 1.77
C GLY A 103 5.80 11.47 1.21
N SER A 104 4.96 10.86 2.06
CA SER A 104 3.93 9.93 1.59
C SER A 104 2.90 10.62 0.70
N ILE A 105 2.45 11.81 1.10
CA ILE A 105 1.46 12.57 0.33
C ILE A 105 2.07 13.01 -1.00
N ASP A 106 3.29 13.54 -0.98
CA ASP A 106 4.00 13.99 -2.18
C ASP A 106 4.22 12.83 -3.16
N PHE A 107 4.59 11.66 -2.65
CA PHE A 107 4.73 10.45 -3.46
C PHE A 107 3.39 10.05 -4.10
N LEU A 108 2.31 10.04 -3.32
CA LEU A 108 0.99 9.65 -3.81
C LEU A 108 0.50 10.59 -4.91
N GLU A 109 0.73 11.89 -4.79
CA GLU A 109 0.40 12.85 -5.84
C GLU A 109 1.10 12.49 -7.16
N LYS A 110 2.39 12.23 -7.11
CA LYS A 110 3.17 11.83 -8.30
C LYS A 110 2.73 10.48 -8.85
N TYR A 111 2.43 9.54 -7.96
CA TYR A 111 1.94 8.22 -8.35
C TYR A 111 0.64 8.32 -9.14
N TYR A 112 -0.33 9.07 -8.64
CA TYR A 112 -1.61 9.24 -9.32
C TYR A 112 -1.49 10.02 -10.62
N ASP A 113 -0.68 11.07 -10.65
CA ASP A 113 -0.43 11.81 -11.89
C ASP A 113 0.13 10.91 -13.00
N LYS A 114 0.99 9.96 -12.63
CA LYS A 114 1.65 9.12 -13.62
C LYS A 114 0.80 7.91 -14.04
N PHE A 115 0.07 7.29 -13.11
CA PHE A 115 -0.54 5.99 -13.32
C PHE A 115 -2.07 5.98 -13.39
N ILE A 116 -2.74 7.03 -12.94
CA ILE A 116 -4.21 7.05 -12.93
C ILE A 116 -4.81 7.00 -14.33
N LEU A 117 -4.14 7.59 -15.31
CA LEU A 117 -4.61 7.61 -16.71
C LEU A 117 -4.46 6.25 -17.38
N ASP A 118 -3.50 5.43 -16.93
CA ASP A 118 -3.25 4.10 -17.46
C ASP A 118 -4.12 3.05 -16.78
N ASP A 119 -4.75 3.40 -15.67
CA ASP A 119 -5.56 2.51 -14.86
C ASP A 119 -7.00 3.00 -14.83
N ASN A 120 -7.80 2.48 -15.76
CA ASN A 120 -9.22 2.85 -15.89
C ASN A 120 -10.11 2.28 -14.79
N VAL A 121 -9.55 1.46 -13.89
CA VAL A 121 -10.29 0.87 -12.78
C VAL A 121 -9.80 1.47 -11.48
N PHE A 122 -10.71 2.15 -10.79
CA PHE A 122 -10.42 2.78 -9.51
C PHE A 122 -9.81 1.78 -8.52
N GLY A 123 -8.70 2.19 -7.92
CA GLY A 123 -8.01 1.40 -6.91
C GLY A 123 -7.04 0.35 -7.44
N ARG A 124 -6.97 0.12 -8.76
CA ARG A 124 -6.07 -0.88 -9.33
C ARG A 124 -4.61 -0.46 -9.18
N VAL A 125 -3.75 -1.43 -8.85
CA VAL A 125 -2.31 -1.25 -8.72
C VAL A 125 -1.60 -1.99 -9.85
N ASN A 126 -0.61 -1.36 -10.47
CA ASN A 126 0.25 -2.04 -11.43
C ASN A 126 1.50 -2.58 -10.74
N VAL A 127 1.53 -3.89 -10.50
CA VAL A 127 2.66 -4.55 -9.82
C VAL A 127 3.89 -4.71 -10.72
N HIS A 128 3.77 -4.36 -11.99
CA HIS A 128 4.87 -4.36 -12.96
C HIS A 128 5.31 -2.94 -13.35
N ARG A 129 4.86 -1.94 -12.63
CA ARG A 129 5.21 -0.56 -12.92
C ARG A 129 6.70 -0.30 -12.73
N LYS A 130 7.18 0.69 -13.46
CA LYS A 130 8.55 1.18 -13.28
C LYS A 130 8.63 2.15 -12.10
N GLN A 131 9.83 2.29 -11.60
CA GLN A 131 10.15 3.25 -10.55
C GLN A 131 9.86 4.69 -10.99
N ILE A 132 9.32 5.48 -10.07
CA ILE A 132 9.10 6.91 -10.27
C ILE A 132 10.37 7.65 -9.86
N LYS A 133 10.83 8.55 -10.72
CA LYS A 133 11.91 9.47 -10.36
C LYS A 133 11.34 10.63 -9.55
N LEU A 134 11.82 10.74 -8.34
CA LEU A 134 11.35 11.76 -7.42
C LEU A 134 12.36 12.91 -7.28
#